data_c387409dc665641ca3e26028a2789c34
#
_entry.id   c387409dc665641ca3e26028a2789c34
#
_cell.length_a   1.000
_cell.length_b   1.000
_cell.length_c   1.000
_cell.angle_alpha   90.00
_cell.angle_beta   90.00
_cell.angle_gamma   90.00
#
_symmetry.space_group_name_H-M   'P 1'
#
loop_
_entity.id
_entity.type
_entity.pdbx_description
1 polymer ?
#
loop_
_entity_poly.entity_id
_entity_poly.type
_entity_poly.pdbx_seq_one_letter_code
_entity_poly.pdbx_strand_id
1 'polypeptide(L)'
;MKNSALTVIVSLLVLSSCYQKSKENENGLLVIKEQGSFTVGGSVIQNEGTYDADKFDNFKPYPEGQTYHGDHAYVFYQIPDNARSLPLVFLHGAGQSAKTWETTADGREGFQNIFLRKRFSTYLVDQPRRGKAGRSTVASTIEPIADEQMWYEIFRIGKWPNYHEGVQFPKDKQSLENFFRQMTPNTGSFDNEVISNSMSELFNKIDSGILITHSQGGLPGWITGIKNQKVK
;
A
#
# COMPACT_ATOMS: atom_id res chain seq x y z
N MET A 1 -8.74 -67.65 55.45
CA MET A 1 -8.47 -66.25 55.68
C MET A 1 -7.98 -65.68 54.34
N LYS A 2 -8.82 -64.87 53.68
CA LYS A 2 -8.59 -64.41 52.31
C LYS A 2 -7.90 -63.03 52.32
N ASN A 3 -6.70 -62.96 51.72
CA ASN A 3 -6.03 -61.66 51.50
C ASN A 3 -6.50 -61.04 50.15
N SER A 4 -7.17 -59.97 50.28
CA SER A 4 -7.56 -59.15 49.08
C SER A 4 -6.46 -58.14 48.81
N ALA A 5 -5.73 -58.35 47.73
CA ALA A 5 -4.80 -57.35 47.20
C ALA A 5 -5.58 -56.28 46.40
N LEU A 6 -5.49 -55.08 46.89
CA LEU A 6 -6.11 -53.87 46.21
C LEU A 6 -5.13 -53.39 45.17
N THR A 7 -5.44 -53.64 43.89
CA THR A 7 -4.63 -53.14 42.76
C THR A 7 -5.11 -51.72 42.43
N VAL A 8 -4.27 -50.74 42.74
CA VAL A 8 -4.50 -49.34 42.33
C VAL A 8 -4.00 -49.18 40.90
N ILE A 9 -4.92 -49.01 39.94
CA ILE A 9 -4.60 -48.66 38.58
C ILE A 9 -4.50 -47.13 38.50
N VAL A 10 -3.28 -46.66 38.44
CA VAL A 10 -3.00 -45.24 38.13
C VAL A 10 -3.13 -45.07 36.63
N SER A 11 -4.24 -44.47 36.17
CA SER A 11 -4.42 -44.08 34.78
C SER A 11 -3.64 -42.81 34.51
N LEU A 12 -2.45 -42.93 33.89
CA LEU A 12 -1.74 -41.83 33.33
C LEU A 12 -2.56 -41.29 32.10
N LEU A 13 -3.31 -40.24 32.30
CA LEU A 13 -3.86 -39.42 31.21
C LEU A 13 -2.70 -38.66 30.59
N VAL A 14 -2.12 -39.23 29.55
CA VAL A 14 -1.22 -38.50 28.65
C VAL A 14 -2.09 -37.50 27.88
N LEU A 15 -2.11 -36.25 28.31
CA LEU A 15 -2.63 -35.14 27.54
C LEU A 15 -1.69 -34.91 26.34
N SER A 16 -1.90 -35.70 25.29
CA SER A 16 -1.37 -35.36 23.97
C SER A 16 -2.03 -34.05 23.54
N SER A 17 -1.38 -32.95 23.88
CA SER A 17 -1.67 -31.67 23.23
C SER A 17 -1.32 -31.87 21.77
N CYS A 18 -2.30 -32.25 20.96
CA CYS A 18 -2.23 -32.13 19.53
C CYS A 18 -2.11 -30.63 19.22
N TYR A 19 -0.87 -30.16 19.10
CA TYR A 19 -0.58 -28.92 18.44
C TYR A 19 -0.98 -29.13 16.97
N GLN A 20 -2.27 -28.93 16.72
CA GLN A 20 -2.83 -28.98 15.39
C GLN A 20 -2.28 -27.73 14.69
N LYS A 21 -1.17 -27.93 13.96
CA LYS A 21 -0.67 -26.95 13.02
C LYS A 21 -1.84 -26.65 12.08
N SER A 22 -2.56 -25.55 12.32
CA SER A 22 -3.64 -25.14 11.45
C SER A 22 -3.05 -25.08 10.04
N LYS A 23 -3.52 -25.96 9.15
CA LYS A 23 -3.29 -25.77 7.72
C LYS A 23 -3.74 -24.34 7.45
N GLU A 24 -2.83 -23.47 7.06
CA GLU A 24 -3.16 -22.15 6.57
C GLU A 24 -4.20 -22.38 5.47
N ASN A 25 -5.44 -22.07 5.78
CA ASN A 25 -6.55 -22.22 4.86
C ASN A 25 -6.41 -21.04 3.89
N GLU A 26 -5.76 -21.24 2.75
CA GLU A 26 -5.50 -20.17 1.78
C GLU A 26 -6.77 -19.41 1.36
N ASN A 27 -7.94 -20.03 1.58
CA ASN A 27 -9.27 -19.48 1.36
C ASN A 27 -10.08 -19.22 2.65
N GLY A 28 -9.44 -19.25 3.81
CA GLY A 28 -10.10 -19.02 5.10
C GLY A 28 -10.49 -17.56 5.32
N LEU A 29 -11.29 -17.31 6.35
CA LEU A 29 -11.66 -15.97 6.77
C LEU A 29 -10.40 -15.15 7.10
N LEU A 30 -10.30 -13.96 6.52
CA LEU A 30 -9.26 -12.99 6.85
C LEU A 30 -9.74 -12.12 8.01
N VAL A 31 -9.13 -12.29 9.19
CA VAL A 31 -9.46 -11.54 10.40
C VAL A 31 -8.52 -10.33 10.50
N ILE A 32 -9.09 -9.14 10.38
CA ILE A 32 -8.38 -7.87 10.53
C ILE A 32 -8.64 -7.35 11.95
N LYS A 33 -7.57 -7.22 12.73
CA LYS A 33 -7.61 -6.67 14.10
C LYS A 33 -7.76 -5.15 14.08
N GLU A 34 -7.08 -4.49 13.14
CA GLU A 34 -7.07 -3.04 13.01
C GLU A 34 -6.90 -2.64 11.55
N GLN A 35 -7.55 -1.56 11.15
CA GLN A 35 -7.33 -0.92 9.85
C GLN A 35 -7.60 0.58 9.94
N GLY A 36 -7.00 1.34 9.03
CA GLY A 36 -7.20 2.78 8.97
C GLY A 36 -6.37 3.42 7.88
N SER A 37 -6.34 4.75 7.90
CA SER A 37 -5.50 5.52 7.00
C SER A 37 -5.01 6.79 7.66
N PHE A 38 -3.89 7.30 7.15
CA PHE A 38 -3.30 8.55 7.59
C PHE A 38 -2.44 9.15 6.48
N THR A 39 -1.98 10.36 6.69
CA THR A 39 -1.00 11.01 5.81
C THR A 39 0.31 11.26 6.56
N VAL A 40 1.43 11.25 5.84
CA VAL A 40 2.76 11.51 6.41
C VAL A 40 3.61 12.37 5.48
N GLY A 41 4.53 13.11 6.07
CA GLY A 41 5.42 14.00 5.34
C GLY A 41 4.70 15.19 4.72
N GLY A 42 5.27 15.70 3.65
CA GLY A 42 4.76 16.86 2.93
C GLY A 42 5.23 18.19 3.47
N SER A 43 4.68 19.25 2.92
CA SER A 43 5.02 20.63 3.25
C SER A 43 3.77 21.48 3.44
N VAL A 44 3.92 22.52 4.25
CA VAL A 44 2.92 23.57 4.42
C VAL A 44 3.43 24.83 3.73
N ILE A 45 2.66 25.33 2.80
CA ILE A 45 2.93 26.60 2.13
C ILE A 45 2.01 27.66 2.75
N GLN A 46 2.58 28.78 3.13
CA GLN A 46 1.85 29.95 3.58
C GLN A 46 1.98 31.06 2.53
N ASN A 47 0.84 31.58 2.09
CA ASN A 47 0.82 32.76 1.25
C ASN A 47 1.07 34.03 2.09
N GLU A 48 1.67 35.00 1.46
CA GLU A 48 1.90 36.31 2.08
C GLU A 48 0.60 37.00 2.48
N GLY A 49 0.71 37.93 3.43
CA GLY A 49 -0.43 38.70 3.95
C GLY A 49 -1.10 38.08 5.16
N THR A 50 -2.27 38.60 5.50
CA THR A 50 -3.09 38.14 6.63
C THR A 50 -4.45 37.68 6.13
N TYR A 51 -4.87 36.51 6.56
CA TYR A 51 -6.21 36.02 6.24
C TYR A 51 -7.27 36.87 6.91
N ASP A 52 -8.23 37.34 6.13
CA ASP A 52 -9.36 38.14 6.59
C ASP A 52 -10.67 37.36 6.37
N ALA A 53 -11.28 36.89 7.45
CA ALA A 53 -12.48 36.09 7.39
C ALA A 53 -13.70 36.86 6.85
N ASP A 54 -13.71 38.17 6.95
CA ASP A 54 -14.81 39.02 6.44
C ASP A 54 -14.80 39.14 4.91
N LYS A 55 -13.68 38.74 4.27
CA LYS A 55 -13.54 38.68 2.81
C LYS A 55 -13.86 37.30 2.23
N PHE A 56 -14.39 36.39 3.05
CA PHE A 56 -14.70 35.04 2.59
C PHE A 56 -15.75 35.05 1.49
N ASP A 57 -15.40 34.42 0.36
CA ASP A 57 -16.27 34.21 -0.79
C ASP A 57 -16.10 32.79 -1.33
N ASN A 58 -17.16 32.00 -1.35
CA ASN A 58 -17.15 30.61 -1.83
C ASN A 58 -16.71 30.47 -3.30
N PHE A 59 -16.85 31.50 -4.10
CA PHE A 59 -16.65 31.45 -5.54
C PHE A 59 -15.36 32.17 -5.97
N LYS A 60 -14.72 32.92 -5.06
CA LYS A 60 -13.50 33.67 -5.35
C LYS A 60 -12.41 33.26 -4.37
N PRO A 61 -11.42 32.45 -4.82
CA PRO A 61 -10.27 32.14 -3.97
C PRO A 61 -9.59 33.44 -3.52
N TYR A 62 -9.44 33.58 -2.20
CA TYR A 62 -8.74 34.68 -1.58
C TYR A 62 -7.46 34.11 -0.93
N PRO A 63 -6.32 34.14 -1.64
CA PRO A 63 -5.12 33.40 -1.20
C PRO A 63 -4.32 34.08 -0.08
N GLU A 64 -4.49 35.40 0.15
CA GLU A 64 -3.71 36.15 1.13
C GLU A 64 -3.80 35.54 2.53
N GLY A 65 -2.65 35.30 3.15
CA GLY A 65 -2.53 34.76 4.50
C GLY A 65 -3.02 33.32 4.67
N GLN A 66 -3.50 32.67 3.60
CA GLN A 66 -3.94 31.29 3.66
C GLN A 66 -2.78 30.30 3.56
N THR A 67 -2.99 29.10 4.10
CA THR A 67 -2.04 27.99 4.03
C THR A 67 -2.62 26.82 3.23
N TYR A 68 -1.74 26.01 2.64
CA TYR A 68 -2.12 24.71 2.11
C TYR A 68 -1.04 23.66 2.39
N HIS A 69 -1.50 22.43 2.60
CA HIS A 69 -0.65 21.27 2.82
C HIS A 69 -0.59 20.47 1.52
N GLY A 70 0.61 20.13 1.07
CA GLY A 70 0.81 19.30 -0.13
C GLY A 70 2.03 18.41 0.01
N ASP A 71 2.28 17.60 -1.02
CA ASP A 71 3.46 16.73 -1.11
C ASP A 71 3.57 15.67 0.01
N HIS A 72 2.46 15.37 0.71
CA HIS A 72 2.37 14.27 1.66
C HIS A 72 2.10 12.95 0.95
N ALA A 73 2.48 11.83 1.56
CA ALA A 73 2.01 10.50 1.16
C ALA A 73 0.69 10.17 1.88
N TYR A 74 -0.18 9.42 1.21
CA TYR A 74 -1.34 8.79 1.83
C TYR A 74 -1.03 7.32 2.10
N VAL A 75 -1.42 6.82 3.26
CA VAL A 75 -1.17 5.45 3.69
C VAL A 75 -2.47 4.82 4.15
N PHE A 76 -2.84 3.69 3.55
CA PHE A 76 -3.89 2.79 4.05
C PHE A 76 -3.23 1.57 4.68
N TYR A 77 -3.67 1.16 5.88
CA TYR A 77 -3.09 0.02 6.55
C TYR A 77 -4.13 -0.97 7.07
N GLN A 78 -3.70 -2.23 7.14
CA GLN A 78 -4.43 -3.32 7.78
C GLN A 78 -3.47 -4.18 8.60
N ILE A 79 -3.89 -4.51 9.81
CA ILE A 79 -3.17 -5.34 10.75
C ILE A 79 -4.00 -6.60 10.99
N PRO A 80 -3.55 -7.79 10.55
CA PRO A 80 -4.27 -9.03 10.79
C PRO A 80 -4.14 -9.46 12.25
N ASP A 81 -5.04 -10.34 12.68
CA ASP A 81 -4.87 -11.00 13.97
C ASP A 81 -3.56 -11.80 13.99
N ASN A 82 -2.87 -11.80 15.15
CA ASN A 82 -1.57 -12.44 15.32
C ASN A 82 -0.51 -11.99 14.29
N ALA A 83 -0.44 -10.69 14.02
CA ALA A 83 0.49 -10.11 13.07
C ALA A 83 1.97 -10.42 13.41
N ARG A 84 2.79 -10.57 12.36
CA ARG A 84 4.25 -10.63 12.47
C ARG A 84 4.80 -9.28 12.94
N SER A 85 5.99 -9.29 13.53
CA SER A 85 6.62 -8.10 14.11
C SER A 85 6.97 -7.02 13.07
N LEU A 86 7.36 -7.41 11.86
CA LEU A 86 7.71 -6.47 10.80
C LEU A 86 6.56 -6.35 9.79
N PRO A 87 5.96 -5.17 9.65
CA PRO A 87 4.98 -4.90 8.61
C PRO A 87 5.63 -4.80 7.23
N LEU A 88 4.81 -4.94 6.19
CA LEU A 88 5.19 -4.70 4.81
C LEU A 88 4.64 -3.34 4.36
N VAL A 89 5.51 -2.53 3.80
CA VAL A 89 5.19 -1.22 3.22
C VAL A 89 5.34 -1.31 1.71
N PHE A 90 4.28 -1.01 0.96
CA PHE A 90 4.24 -1.17 -0.48
C PHE A 90 4.25 0.18 -1.19
N LEU A 91 5.28 0.41 -2.01
CA LEU A 91 5.48 1.63 -2.79
C LEU A 91 5.39 1.32 -4.29
N HIS A 92 4.38 1.87 -4.95
CA HIS A 92 4.07 1.61 -6.35
C HIS A 92 5.02 2.31 -7.35
N GLY A 93 4.88 1.98 -8.64
CA GLY A 93 5.65 2.54 -9.74
C GLY A 93 4.94 3.66 -10.51
N ALA A 94 5.48 3.99 -11.69
CA ALA A 94 4.92 4.98 -12.59
C ALA A 94 3.53 4.57 -13.11
N GLY A 95 2.64 5.55 -13.30
CA GLY A 95 1.28 5.32 -13.77
C GLY A 95 0.40 4.51 -12.81
N GLN A 96 0.85 4.27 -11.58
CA GLN A 96 0.16 3.43 -10.60
C GLN A 96 -0.19 4.20 -9.33
N SER A 97 -1.02 3.59 -8.51
CA SER A 97 -1.36 3.98 -7.13
C SER A 97 -1.32 2.75 -6.22
N ALA A 98 -1.67 2.89 -4.96
CA ALA A 98 -1.83 1.79 -4.03
C ALA A 98 -2.71 0.65 -4.56
N LYS A 99 -3.64 0.94 -5.47
CA LYS A 99 -4.52 -0.03 -6.15
C LYS A 99 -3.77 -1.20 -6.78
N THR A 100 -2.53 -0.99 -7.24
CA THR A 100 -1.72 -2.06 -7.87
C THR A 100 -1.42 -3.23 -6.94
N TRP A 101 -1.50 -3.02 -5.62
CA TRP A 101 -1.23 -4.03 -4.59
C TRP A 101 -2.48 -4.73 -4.07
N GLU A 102 -3.67 -4.17 -4.35
CA GLU A 102 -4.95 -4.66 -3.87
C GLU A 102 -5.43 -5.86 -4.70
N THR A 103 -6.49 -5.70 -5.47
CA THR A 103 -7.08 -6.73 -6.33
C THR A 103 -6.50 -6.64 -7.72
N THR A 104 -6.15 -7.76 -8.33
CA THR A 104 -5.72 -7.83 -9.73
C THR A 104 -6.83 -7.39 -10.68
N ALA A 105 -6.49 -7.11 -11.94
CA ALA A 105 -7.44 -6.64 -12.94
C ALA A 105 -8.59 -7.64 -13.22
N ASP A 106 -8.35 -8.93 -13.01
CA ASP A 106 -9.32 -10.02 -13.13
C ASP A 106 -10.03 -10.40 -11.83
N GLY A 107 -9.83 -9.61 -10.76
CA GLY A 107 -10.52 -9.79 -9.48
C GLY A 107 -9.89 -10.77 -8.51
N ARG A 108 -8.74 -11.38 -8.83
CA ARG A 108 -8.00 -12.21 -7.86
C ARG A 108 -7.41 -11.35 -6.73
N GLU A 109 -7.09 -11.99 -5.62
CA GLU A 109 -6.36 -11.35 -4.52
C GLU A 109 -4.99 -10.83 -5.00
N GLY A 110 -4.69 -9.57 -4.68
CA GLY A 110 -3.36 -9.00 -4.87
C GLY A 110 -2.47 -9.22 -3.65
N PHE A 111 -1.29 -8.64 -3.70
CA PHE A 111 -0.28 -8.83 -2.64
C PHE A 111 -0.79 -8.41 -1.26
N GLN A 112 -1.63 -7.39 -1.14
CA GLN A 112 -2.24 -7.00 0.13
C GLN A 112 -2.86 -8.20 0.84
N ASN A 113 -3.85 -8.85 0.23
CA ASN A 113 -4.56 -9.98 0.86
C ASN A 113 -3.67 -11.20 1.03
N ILE A 114 -2.81 -11.51 0.03
CA ILE A 114 -1.86 -12.62 0.10
C ILE A 114 -0.95 -12.49 1.33
N PHE A 115 -0.43 -11.30 1.62
CA PHE A 115 0.45 -11.09 2.76
C PHE A 115 -0.30 -10.96 4.09
N LEU A 116 -1.51 -10.40 4.09
CA LEU A 116 -2.38 -10.43 5.27
C LEU A 116 -2.69 -11.86 5.72
N ARG A 117 -2.98 -12.78 4.77
CA ARG A 117 -3.15 -14.22 5.08
C ARG A 117 -1.89 -14.86 5.64
N LYS A 118 -0.71 -14.35 5.30
CA LYS A 118 0.58 -14.75 5.86
C LYS A 118 0.92 -14.01 7.15
N ARG A 119 -0.05 -13.29 7.72
CA ARG A 119 0.03 -12.54 8.98
C ARG A 119 1.01 -11.36 8.95
N PHE A 120 1.27 -10.78 7.80
CA PHE A 120 1.96 -9.50 7.73
C PHE A 120 0.94 -8.36 7.81
N SER A 121 1.21 -7.37 8.65
CA SER A 121 0.56 -6.07 8.51
C SER A 121 0.95 -5.45 7.18
N THR A 122 0.02 -4.83 6.49
CA THR A 122 0.27 -4.21 5.19
C THR A 122 -0.02 -2.72 5.25
N TYR A 123 0.89 -1.93 4.68
CA TYR A 123 0.78 -0.49 4.51
C TYR A 123 0.89 -0.18 3.03
N LEU A 124 -0.20 0.25 2.42
CA LEU A 124 -0.26 0.61 1.01
C LEU A 124 -0.13 2.12 0.87
N VAL A 125 0.85 2.56 0.10
CA VAL A 125 1.21 3.97 -0.01
C VAL A 125 0.83 4.51 -1.38
N ASP A 126 0.04 5.61 -1.41
CA ASP A 126 0.03 6.51 -2.55
C ASP A 126 1.16 7.53 -2.38
N GLN A 127 2.06 7.55 -3.34
CA GLN A 127 3.19 8.49 -3.35
C GLN A 127 2.69 9.94 -3.36
N PRO A 128 3.43 10.88 -2.78
CA PRO A 128 3.18 12.30 -2.98
C PRO A 128 2.90 12.64 -4.45
N ARG A 129 1.92 13.50 -4.69
CA ARG A 129 1.48 13.93 -6.02
C ARG A 129 0.85 12.82 -6.85
N ARG A 130 0.23 11.80 -6.19
CA ARG A 130 -0.45 10.71 -6.89
C ARG A 130 -1.62 10.15 -6.08
N GLY A 131 -2.66 9.68 -6.77
CA GLY A 131 -3.81 9.03 -6.17
C GLY A 131 -4.46 9.87 -5.07
N LYS A 132 -4.65 9.29 -3.89
CA LYS A 132 -5.22 9.98 -2.72
C LYS A 132 -4.26 11.01 -2.09
N ALA A 133 -2.99 10.99 -2.49
CA ALA A 133 -1.96 11.96 -2.10
C ALA A 133 -1.76 13.06 -3.16
N GLY A 134 -2.81 13.39 -3.90
CA GLY A 134 -2.74 14.21 -5.10
C GLY A 134 -2.49 15.70 -4.87
N ARG A 135 -2.53 16.21 -3.64
CA ARG A 135 -2.27 17.65 -3.41
C ARG A 135 -0.79 17.96 -3.48
N SER A 136 -0.41 18.80 -4.46
CA SER A 136 0.97 19.16 -4.77
C SER A 136 1.29 20.60 -4.33
N THR A 137 2.56 20.83 -3.93
CA THR A 137 3.07 22.20 -3.69
C THR A 137 3.64 22.85 -4.94
N VAL A 138 3.72 22.11 -6.05
CA VAL A 138 4.17 22.63 -7.35
C VAL A 138 3.01 22.66 -8.35
N ALA A 139 3.01 23.65 -9.21
CA ALA A 139 2.03 23.75 -10.29
C ALA A 139 2.18 22.58 -11.26
N SER A 140 1.06 22.06 -11.76
CA SER A 140 1.04 21.01 -12.77
C SER A 140 -0.26 21.11 -13.57
N THR A 141 -0.19 20.77 -14.85
CA THR A 141 -1.35 20.56 -15.70
C THR A 141 -1.51 19.07 -15.95
N ILE A 142 -2.70 18.53 -15.72
CA ILE A 142 -3.03 17.14 -16.02
C ILE A 142 -3.70 17.12 -17.40
N GLU A 143 -2.95 16.63 -18.38
CA GLU A 143 -3.47 16.47 -19.75
C GLU A 143 -4.00 15.05 -19.94
N PRO A 144 -5.10 14.87 -20.69
CA PRO A 144 -5.55 13.54 -21.10
C PRO A 144 -4.57 12.98 -22.14
N ILE A 145 -3.89 11.89 -21.79
CA ILE A 145 -2.90 11.26 -22.66
C ILE A 145 -3.42 9.88 -23.08
N ALA A 146 -3.47 9.64 -24.39
CA ALA A 146 -3.82 8.34 -24.96
C ALA A 146 -2.57 7.45 -25.02
N ASP A 147 -2.26 6.74 -23.93
CA ASP A 147 -1.02 5.98 -23.75
C ASP A 147 -1.23 4.50 -23.34
N GLU A 148 -2.46 4.01 -23.40
CA GLU A 148 -2.82 2.66 -22.92
C GLU A 148 -2.04 1.56 -23.66
N GLN A 149 -1.87 1.67 -24.98
CA GLN A 149 -1.12 0.69 -25.77
C GLN A 149 0.37 0.71 -25.43
N MET A 150 0.92 1.89 -25.15
CA MET A 150 2.29 2.02 -24.65
C MET A 150 2.46 1.29 -23.30
N TRP A 151 1.56 1.49 -22.35
CA TRP A 151 1.58 0.79 -21.07
C TRP A 151 1.40 -0.71 -21.23
N TYR A 152 0.57 -1.18 -22.16
CA TYR A 152 0.41 -2.59 -22.49
C TYR A 152 1.75 -3.23 -22.86
N GLU A 153 2.56 -2.55 -23.69
CA GLU A 153 3.87 -3.03 -24.12
C GLU A 153 4.94 -2.89 -23.04
N ILE A 154 4.96 -1.76 -22.31
CA ILE A 154 5.89 -1.52 -21.18
C ILE A 154 5.74 -2.59 -20.10
N PHE A 155 4.51 -2.97 -19.75
CA PHE A 155 4.24 -4.04 -18.79
C PHE A 155 4.39 -5.46 -19.39
N ARG A 156 4.85 -5.56 -20.63
CA ARG A 156 5.14 -6.82 -21.31
C ARG A 156 3.94 -7.76 -21.40
N ILE A 157 2.74 -7.21 -21.51
CA ILE A 157 1.52 -7.98 -21.74
C ILE A 157 1.54 -8.55 -23.16
N GLY A 158 2.03 -7.77 -24.12
CA GLY A 158 2.16 -8.18 -25.50
C GLY A 158 2.73 -7.08 -26.39
N LYS A 159 2.55 -7.27 -27.72
CA LYS A 159 2.64 -6.24 -28.74
C LYS A 159 1.23 -5.97 -29.24
N TRP A 160 0.71 -4.79 -28.94
CA TRP A 160 -0.68 -4.47 -29.25
C TRP A 160 -1.09 -4.81 -30.69
N PRO A 161 -2.27 -5.44 -30.91
CA PRO A 161 -3.23 -5.93 -29.92
C PRO A 161 -2.97 -7.36 -29.42
N ASN A 162 -1.84 -7.96 -29.74
CA ASN A 162 -1.54 -9.37 -29.50
C ASN A 162 -0.83 -9.57 -28.16
N TYR A 163 -1.24 -10.60 -27.42
CA TYR A 163 -0.60 -11.01 -26.18
C TYR A 163 0.68 -11.81 -26.45
N HIS A 164 1.66 -11.70 -25.57
CA HIS A 164 2.81 -12.62 -25.62
C HIS A 164 2.37 -14.05 -25.30
N GLU A 165 3.05 -15.02 -25.90
CA GLU A 165 2.86 -16.42 -25.56
C GLU A 165 3.21 -16.66 -24.09
N GLY A 166 2.38 -17.44 -23.39
CA GLY A 166 2.59 -17.77 -21.97
C GLY A 166 2.42 -16.63 -20.98
N VAL A 167 2.04 -15.41 -21.43
CA VAL A 167 1.77 -14.31 -20.50
C VAL A 167 0.65 -14.69 -19.52
N GLN A 168 0.89 -14.41 -18.23
CA GLN A 168 -0.07 -14.73 -17.16
C GLN A 168 -1.13 -13.65 -16.97
N PHE A 169 -1.16 -12.63 -17.82
CA PHE A 169 -2.20 -11.60 -17.82
C PHE A 169 -3.51 -12.18 -18.38
N PRO A 170 -4.66 -11.92 -17.74
CA PRO A 170 -5.97 -12.37 -18.23
C PRO A 170 -6.27 -11.74 -19.60
N LYS A 171 -6.77 -12.58 -20.52
CA LYS A 171 -6.95 -12.15 -21.93
C LYS A 171 -8.38 -11.67 -22.25
N ASP A 172 -9.25 -11.63 -21.25
CA ASP A 172 -10.60 -11.11 -21.43
C ASP A 172 -10.61 -9.57 -21.47
N LYS A 173 -11.59 -9.03 -22.19
CA LYS A 173 -11.72 -7.60 -22.41
C LYS A 173 -11.88 -6.80 -21.10
N GLN A 174 -12.66 -7.33 -20.15
CA GLN A 174 -12.94 -6.64 -18.90
C GLN A 174 -11.68 -6.47 -18.04
N SER A 175 -10.85 -7.49 -17.96
CA SER A 175 -9.57 -7.43 -17.25
C SER A 175 -8.62 -6.42 -17.87
N LEU A 176 -8.57 -6.36 -19.21
CA LEU A 176 -7.74 -5.36 -19.89
C LEU A 176 -8.24 -3.95 -19.65
N GLU A 177 -9.55 -3.71 -19.71
CA GLU A 177 -10.13 -2.41 -19.39
C GLU A 177 -9.91 -2.02 -17.93
N ASN A 178 -10.01 -2.95 -16.98
CA ASN A 178 -9.73 -2.70 -15.58
C ASN A 178 -8.26 -2.35 -15.36
N PHE A 179 -7.34 -2.98 -16.10
CA PHE A 179 -5.92 -2.63 -16.06
C PHE A 179 -5.67 -1.20 -16.53
N PHE A 180 -6.27 -0.77 -17.64
CA PHE A 180 -6.14 0.60 -18.12
C PHE A 180 -6.76 1.63 -17.17
N ARG A 181 -7.94 1.35 -16.61
CA ARG A 181 -8.64 2.24 -15.68
C ARG A 181 -7.90 2.47 -14.35
N GLN A 182 -6.95 1.63 -13.97
CA GLN A 182 -6.15 1.85 -12.76
C GLN A 182 -4.99 2.81 -12.96
N MET A 183 -4.68 3.20 -14.21
CA MET A 183 -3.63 4.16 -14.50
C MET A 183 -3.93 5.50 -13.83
N THR A 184 -2.94 6.03 -13.12
CA THR A 184 -3.11 7.19 -12.26
C THR A 184 -2.10 8.27 -12.65
N PRO A 185 -2.55 9.49 -13.01
CA PRO A 185 -1.66 10.58 -13.38
C PRO A 185 -0.92 11.14 -12.16
N ASN A 186 0.20 11.81 -12.43
CA ASN A 186 0.82 12.70 -11.46
C ASN A 186 0.07 14.03 -11.40
N THR A 187 -0.06 14.60 -10.21
CA THR A 187 -0.59 15.94 -9.95
C THR A 187 0.52 16.96 -9.66
N GLY A 188 1.75 16.59 -9.98
CA GLY A 188 2.97 17.37 -9.88
C GLY A 188 4.14 16.58 -10.43
N SER A 189 5.30 17.23 -10.62
CA SER A 189 6.52 16.56 -11.08
C SER A 189 6.94 15.46 -10.11
N PHE A 190 7.45 14.35 -10.67
CA PHE A 190 8.05 13.28 -9.87
C PHE A 190 9.31 13.78 -9.16
N ASP A 191 9.40 13.52 -7.85
CA ASP A 191 10.49 14.01 -7.02
C ASP A 191 10.91 12.93 -6.00
N ASN A 192 12.12 12.41 -6.17
CA ASN A 192 12.66 11.36 -5.31
C ASN A 192 12.83 11.82 -3.86
N GLU A 193 13.20 13.09 -3.64
CA GLU A 193 13.41 13.65 -2.29
C GLU A 193 12.09 13.78 -1.55
N VAL A 194 11.07 14.33 -2.19
CA VAL A 194 9.72 14.46 -1.64
C VAL A 194 9.16 13.08 -1.25
N ILE A 195 9.32 12.09 -2.14
CA ILE A 195 8.81 10.74 -1.88
C ILE A 195 9.60 10.08 -0.75
N SER A 196 10.94 10.10 -0.81
CA SER A 196 11.77 9.43 0.21
C SER A 196 11.66 10.07 1.59
N ASN A 197 11.44 11.39 1.67
CA ASN A 197 11.19 12.08 2.94
C ASN A 197 9.85 11.63 3.54
N SER A 198 8.78 11.59 2.74
CA SER A 198 7.48 11.09 3.20
C SER A 198 7.54 9.62 3.63
N MET A 199 8.29 8.79 2.90
CA MET A 199 8.52 7.39 3.27
C MET A 199 9.33 7.27 4.57
N SER A 200 10.34 8.12 4.78
CA SER A 200 11.11 8.14 6.02
C SER A 200 10.22 8.49 7.22
N GLU A 201 9.31 9.48 7.06
CA GLU A 201 8.32 9.81 8.09
C GLU A 201 7.35 8.66 8.37
N LEU A 202 6.96 7.89 7.35
CA LEU A 202 6.17 6.67 7.55
C LEU A 202 6.92 5.68 8.45
N PHE A 203 8.19 5.39 8.16
CA PHE A 203 8.99 4.47 8.98
C PHE A 203 9.25 5.01 10.38
N ASN A 204 9.35 6.32 10.57
CA ASN A 204 9.39 6.92 11.90
C ASN A 204 8.10 6.65 12.68
N LYS A 205 6.95 6.73 12.01
CA LYS A 205 5.63 6.53 12.62
C LYS A 205 5.35 5.07 12.98
N ILE A 206 5.74 4.10 12.15
CA ILE A 206 5.49 2.67 12.36
C ILE A 206 6.61 1.93 13.07
N ASP A 207 7.69 2.65 13.41
CA ASP A 207 8.91 2.20 14.08
C ASP A 207 9.84 1.32 13.24
N SER A 208 9.37 0.34 12.51
CA SER A 208 10.19 -0.45 11.57
C SER A 208 9.31 -1.23 10.59
N GLY A 209 9.89 -1.68 9.47
CA GLY A 209 9.19 -2.49 8.49
C GLY A 209 10.05 -2.86 7.29
N ILE A 210 9.50 -3.72 6.45
CA ILE A 210 10.11 -4.14 5.19
C ILE A 210 9.51 -3.28 4.07
N LEU A 211 10.36 -2.57 3.34
CA LEU A 211 9.93 -1.78 2.19
C LEU A 211 9.94 -2.61 0.91
N ILE A 212 8.80 -2.68 0.26
CA ILE A 212 8.60 -3.34 -1.04
C ILE A 212 8.33 -2.26 -2.08
N THR A 213 9.15 -2.20 -3.11
CA THR A 213 9.05 -1.22 -4.17
C THR A 213 8.83 -1.87 -5.53
N HIS A 214 8.22 -1.13 -6.44
CA HIS A 214 8.08 -1.51 -7.83
C HIS A 214 8.53 -0.39 -8.76
N SER A 215 9.34 -0.74 -9.78
CA SER A 215 9.67 0.15 -10.92
C SER A 215 10.18 1.53 -10.47
N GLN A 216 9.48 2.60 -10.84
CA GLN A 216 9.82 3.99 -10.48
C GLN A 216 9.95 4.21 -8.96
N GLY A 217 9.20 3.46 -8.14
CA GLY A 217 9.33 3.51 -6.68
C GLY A 217 10.66 2.97 -6.13
N GLY A 218 11.48 2.32 -6.98
CA GLY A 218 12.75 1.72 -6.55
C GLY A 218 13.76 2.74 -6.07
N LEU A 219 14.03 3.80 -6.84
CA LEU A 219 15.00 4.82 -6.46
C LEU A 219 14.63 5.57 -5.18
N PRO A 220 13.44 6.15 -5.02
CA PRO A 220 13.07 6.75 -3.73
C PRO A 220 13.04 5.73 -2.59
N GLY A 221 12.76 4.44 -2.87
CA GLY A 221 12.86 3.37 -1.87
C GLY A 221 14.30 3.16 -1.38
N TRP A 222 15.29 3.11 -2.27
CA TRP A 222 16.70 3.05 -1.90
C TRP A 222 17.13 4.27 -1.08
N ILE A 223 16.74 5.46 -1.52
CA ILE A 223 17.04 6.70 -0.79
C ILE A 223 16.43 6.65 0.61
N THR A 224 15.19 6.14 0.75
CA THR A 224 14.54 5.96 2.05
C THR A 224 15.35 5.04 2.97
N GLY A 225 15.82 3.89 2.45
CA GLY A 225 16.65 2.95 3.22
C GLY A 225 18.00 3.55 3.66
N ILE A 226 18.58 4.43 2.85
CA ILE A 226 19.80 5.17 3.22
C ILE A 226 19.50 6.20 4.32
N LYS A 227 18.37 6.91 4.22
CA LYS A 227 17.97 7.96 5.19
C LYS A 227 17.49 7.41 6.52
N ASN A 228 16.90 6.21 6.54
CA ASN A 228 16.18 5.71 7.69
C ASN A 228 16.49 4.22 7.98
N GLN A 229 17.22 3.97 9.06
CA GLN A 229 17.62 2.61 9.48
C GLN A 229 16.46 1.73 9.97
N LYS A 230 15.24 2.27 10.11
CA LYS A 230 14.04 1.52 10.44
C LYS A 230 13.49 0.72 9.25
N VAL A 231 13.98 0.98 8.04
CA VAL A 231 13.80 0.13 6.87
C VAL A 231 14.66 -1.12 7.02
N LYS A 232 14.05 -2.31 6.90
CA LYS A 232 14.68 -3.61 7.10
C LYS A 232 14.66 -4.44 5.82
#